data_44771da2195351f2721f631e0634148f
#
_entry.id   44771da2195351f2721f631e0634148f
#
_cell.length_a   1.000
_cell.length_b   1.000
_cell.length_c   1.000
_cell.angle_alpha   90.00
_cell.angle_beta   90.00
_cell.angle_gamma   90.00
#
_symmetry.space_group_name_H-M   'P 1'
#
loop_
_entity.id
_entity.type
_entity.pdbx_description
1 polymer ?
#
loop_
_entity_poly.entity_id
_entity_poly.type
_entity_poly.pdbx_seq_one_letter_code
_entity_poly.pdbx_strand_id
1 'polypeptide(L)'
;MKILMINGSPHPHGCTYTALHEMEQVLQAAGVETQILTVGAEQAGGCTACGGCNATGHCVRGGLVNDAIDAMETADALVLASPVHYAGISGAMSAFCDRLFYASDGWANKPCACVVSARRAGTTAALDQLVKYPMISNMPVVSSQYWPMVHGARPEDVAQDEEGLQTMRTLARNMTFLMKSIALGKEQFGLPEKEERIATHFIR
;
A
#
# COMPACT_ATOMS: atom_id res chain seq x y z
N MET A 1 5.15 12.68 -11.43
CA MET A 1 4.84 11.99 -10.17
C MET A 1 4.75 10.51 -10.43
N LYS A 2 5.15 9.69 -9.46
CA LYS A 2 5.19 8.23 -9.57
C LYS A 2 4.54 7.57 -8.37
N ILE A 3 3.81 6.48 -8.60
CA ILE A 3 3.19 5.66 -7.53
C ILE A 3 3.71 4.24 -7.63
N LEU A 4 4.15 3.70 -6.49
CA LEU A 4 4.39 2.27 -6.34
C LEU A 4 3.10 1.59 -5.87
N MET A 5 2.70 0.51 -6.53
CA MET A 5 1.50 -0.26 -6.23
C MET A 5 1.89 -1.71 -5.92
N ILE A 6 1.54 -2.18 -4.73
CA ILE A 6 1.86 -3.54 -4.29
C ILE A 6 0.63 -4.44 -4.45
N ASN A 7 0.75 -5.44 -5.31
CA ASN A 7 -0.26 -6.49 -5.46
C ASN A 7 0.08 -7.66 -4.55
N GLY A 8 -0.57 -7.76 -3.41
CA GLY A 8 -0.40 -8.83 -2.42
C GLY A 8 -1.12 -10.15 -2.76
N SER A 9 -1.63 -10.28 -3.98
CA SER A 9 -2.28 -11.51 -4.43
C SER A 9 -1.25 -12.56 -4.89
N PRO A 10 -1.46 -13.85 -4.59
CA PRO A 10 -0.69 -14.94 -5.19
C PRO A 10 -0.97 -15.08 -6.69
N HIS A 11 -2.05 -14.49 -7.19
CA HIS A 11 -2.44 -14.47 -8.60
C HIS A 11 -2.08 -13.12 -9.22
N PRO A 12 -1.06 -13.05 -10.10
CA PRO A 12 -0.58 -11.78 -10.67
C PRO A 12 -1.67 -10.95 -11.37
N HIS A 13 -2.61 -11.61 -12.02
CA HIS A 13 -3.72 -10.99 -12.75
C HIS A 13 -5.10 -11.37 -12.17
N GLY A 14 -5.18 -11.54 -10.83
CA GLY A 14 -6.43 -11.85 -10.13
C GLY A 14 -7.27 -10.62 -9.79
N CYS A 15 -8.29 -10.80 -8.95
CA CYS A 15 -9.22 -9.73 -8.53
C CYS A 15 -8.52 -8.48 -7.96
N THR A 16 -7.47 -8.68 -7.17
CA THR A 16 -6.69 -7.56 -6.61
C THR A 16 -6.00 -6.75 -7.71
N TYR A 17 -5.43 -7.43 -8.71
CA TYR A 17 -4.82 -6.77 -9.87
C TYR A 17 -5.86 -5.98 -10.66
N THR A 18 -7.07 -6.52 -10.87
CA THR A 18 -8.15 -5.82 -11.58
C THR A 18 -8.48 -4.49 -10.90
N ALA A 19 -8.55 -4.47 -9.55
CA ALA A 19 -8.75 -3.24 -8.79
C ALA A 19 -7.60 -2.24 -8.98
N LEU A 20 -6.35 -2.72 -8.91
CA LEU A 20 -5.17 -1.87 -9.13
C LEU A 20 -5.11 -1.34 -10.56
N HIS A 21 -5.45 -2.16 -11.55
CA HIS A 21 -5.46 -1.76 -12.96
C HIS A 21 -6.49 -0.67 -13.26
N GLU A 22 -7.67 -0.72 -12.62
CA GLU A 22 -8.66 0.36 -12.70
C GLU A 22 -8.11 1.69 -12.15
N MET A 23 -7.39 1.63 -11.02
CA MET A 23 -6.70 2.82 -10.48
C MET A 23 -5.60 3.30 -11.42
N GLU A 24 -4.79 2.38 -11.94
CA GLU A 24 -3.66 2.66 -12.85
C GLU A 24 -4.11 3.44 -14.08
N GLN A 25 -5.20 3.05 -14.72
CA GLN A 25 -5.74 3.74 -15.89
C GLN A 25 -6.07 5.22 -15.57
N VAL A 26 -6.70 5.48 -14.41
CA VAL A 26 -7.02 6.84 -13.97
C VAL A 26 -5.77 7.66 -13.65
N LEU A 27 -4.80 7.04 -12.99
CA LEU A 27 -3.53 7.67 -12.62
C LEU A 27 -2.72 8.04 -13.85
N GLN A 28 -2.58 7.12 -14.81
CA GLN A 28 -1.86 7.35 -16.07
C GLN A 28 -2.54 8.43 -16.92
N ALA A 29 -3.87 8.45 -16.98
CA ALA A 29 -4.62 9.51 -17.65
C ALA A 29 -4.40 10.89 -17.01
N ALA A 30 -4.06 10.94 -15.72
CA ALA A 30 -3.69 12.15 -14.98
C ALA A 30 -2.19 12.51 -15.07
N GLY A 31 -1.40 11.78 -15.87
CA GLY A 31 0.04 11.99 -16.06
C GLY A 31 0.90 11.47 -14.89
N VAL A 32 0.38 10.52 -14.13
CA VAL A 32 1.12 9.87 -13.02
C VAL A 32 1.70 8.54 -13.50
N GLU A 33 3.00 8.35 -13.33
CA GLU A 33 3.67 7.09 -13.60
C GLU A 33 3.29 6.04 -12.54
N THR A 34 3.05 4.81 -12.98
CA THR A 34 2.68 3.70 -12.09
C THR A 34 3.65 2.55 -12.24
N GLN A 35 3.93 1.89 -11.13
CA GLN A 35 4.71 0.66 -11.09
C GLN A 35 4.00 -0.35 -10.19
N ILE A 36 3.58 -1.50 -10.74
CA ILE A 36 2.96 -2.58 -9.96
C ILE A 36 4.01 -3.65 -9.67
N LEU A 37 4.23 -3.93 -8.39
CA LEU A 37 5.01 -5.08 -7.92
C LEU A 37 4.06 -6.13 -7.35
N THR A 38 4.20 -7.38 -7.80
CA THR A 38 3.39 -8.50 -7.32
C THR A 38 4.19 -9.33 -6.32
N VAL A 39 3.66 -9.44 -5.10
CA VAL A 39 4.30 -10.21 -4.02
C VAL A 39 4.39 -11.70 -4.35
N GLY A 40 3.36 -12.25 -5.01
CA GLY A 40 3.35 -13.63 -5.45
C GLY A 40 3.24 -14.66 -4.32
N ALA A 41 3.20 -15.94 -4.68
CA ALA A 41 3.09 -17.06 -3.73
C ALA A 41 4.44 -17.43 -3.08
N GLU A 42 5.56 -17.05 -3.68
CA GLU A 42 6.90 -17.50 -3.26
C GLU A 42 7.55 -16.61 -2.19
N GLN A 43 6.96 -15.47 -1.85
CA GLN A 43 7.49 -14.55 -0.84
C GLN A 43 7.25 -15.06 0.59
N ALA A 44 7.68 -16.28 0.84
CA ALA A 44 7.52 -16.92 2.15
C ALA A 44 8.43 -16.28 3.22
N GLY A 45 7.86 -16.09 4.39
CA GLY A 45 8.54 -15.69 5.62
C GLY A 45 8.51 -14.20 5.92
N GLY A 46 7.84 -13.89 7.03
CA GLY A 46 7.72 -12.54 7.59
C GLY A 46 9.00 -12.02 8.23
N CYS A 47 8.92 -10.87 8.87
CA CYS A 47 10.01 -10.29 9.64
C CYS A 47 10.38 -11.17 10.83
N THR A 48 11.67 -11.43 11.03
CA THR A 48 12.19 -12.20 12.17
C THR A 48 12.76 -11.29 13.27
N ALA A 49 12.54 -9.99 13.17
CA ALA A 49 13.05 -8.99 14.12
C ALA A 49 14.57 -9.08 14.39
N CYS A 50 15.35 -9.50 13.40
CA CYS A 50 16.81 -9.71 13.55
C CYS A 50 17.60 -8.40 13.67
N GLY A 51 16.99 -7.25 13.40
CA GLY A 51 17.64 -5.93 13.49
C GLY A 51 18.66 -5.63 12.38
N GLY A 52 18.93 -6.57 11.47
CA GLY A 52 19.97 -6.41 10.45
C GLY A 52 19.72 -5.25 9.46
N CYS A 53 18.48 -4.82 9.30
CA CYS A 53 18.12 -3.67 8.46
C CYS A 53 18.47 -2.32 9.09
N ASN A 54 18.67 -2.23 10.39
CA ASN A 54 18.94 -0.95 11.08
C ASN A 54 20.20 -0.24 10.55
N ALA A 55 21.16 -1.00 10.03
CA ALA A 55 22.40 -0.45 9.51
C ALA A 55 22.32 -0.08 8.01
N THR A 56 21.42 -0.67 7.26
CA THR A 56 21.40 -0.59 5.79
C THR A 56 20.13 -0.01 5.20
N GLY A 57 19.04 0.08 5.98
CA GLY A 57 17.71 0.42 5.47
C GLY A 57 17.08 -0.66 4.58
N HIS A 58 17.70 -1.83 4.48
CA HIS A 58 17.27 -2.94 3.63
C HIS A 58 17.14 -4.23 4.43
N CYS A 59 16.14 -5.05 4.09
CA CYS A 59 15.98 -6.36 4.71
C CYS A 59 17.13 -7.29 4.32
N VAL A 60 17.82 -7.86 5.30
CA VAL A 60 18.94 -8.81 5.07
C VAL A 60 18.55 -10.05 4.27
N ARG A 61 17.25 -10.36 4.21
CA ARG A 61 16.72 -11.49 3.42
C ARG A 61 16.50 -11.11 1.95
N GLY A 62 16.67 -9.84 1.58
CA GLY A 62 16.60 -9.37 0.19
C GLY A 62 15.25 -9.56 -0.49
N GLY A 63 15.32 -9.71 -1.80
CA GLY A 63 14.17 -9.98 -2.67
C GLY A 63 13.26 -8.77 -2.85
N LEU A 64 12.03 -9.01 -3.29
CA LEU A 64 11.05 -7.99 -3.67
C LEU A 64 10.82 -6.89 -2.60
N VAL A 65 11.10 -7.20 -1.34
CA VAL A 65 11.02 -6.19 -0.26
C VAL A 65 12.03 -5.08 -0.49
N ASN A 66 13.28 -5.44 -0.83
CA ASN A 66 14.32 -4.43 -1.10
C ASN A 66 14.04 -3.70 -2.43
N ASP A 67 13.56 -4.41 -3.45
CA ASP A 67 13.15 -3.79 -4.72
C ASP A 67 12.03 -2.74 -4.48
N ALA A 68 11.11 -3.02 -3.55
CA ALA A 68 10.06 -2.07 -3.17
C ALA A 68 10.60 -0.88 -2.36
N ILE A 69 11.59 -1.09 -1.48
CA ILE A 69 12.27 -0.01 -0.75
C ILE A 69 12.95 0.92 -1.75
N ASP A 70 13.73 0.37 -2.69
CA ASP A 70 14.43 1.14 -3.72
C ASP A 70 13.44 1.91 -4.63
N ALA A 71 12.35 1.26 -5.03
CA ALA A 71 11.30 1.90 -5.82
C ALA A 71 10.63 3.09 -5.08
N MET A 72 10.48 2.97 -3.76
CA MET A 72 9.91 4.02 -2.92
C MET A 72 10.83 5.24 -2.73
N GLU A 73 12.12 5.15 -3.03
CA GLU A 73 13.01 6.32 -3.00
C GLU A 73 12.53 7.38 -4.00
N THR A 74 12.08 6.94 -5.18
CA THR A 74 11.63 7.81 -6.26
C THR A 74 10.12 7.95 -6.38
N ALA A 75 9.35 7.09 -5.72
CA ALA A 75 7.88 7.18 -5.73
C ALA A 75 7.38 8.28 -4.78
N ASP A 76 6.33 8.97 -5.21
CA ASP A 76 5.66 10.02 -4.44
C ASP A 76 4.55 9.46 -3.54
N ALA A 77 4.06 8.24 -3.81
CA ALA A 77 2.97 7.60 -3.08
C ALA A 77 3.05 6.08 -3.18
N LEU A 78 2.30 5.40 -2.30
CA LEU A 78 2.22 3.94 -2.20
C LEU A 78 0.76 3.48 -2.29
N VAL A 79 0.51 2.36 -2.96
CA VAL A 79 -0.75 1.60 -2.85
C VAL A 79 -0.45 0.21 -2.34
N LEU A 80 -1.12 -0.18 -1.28
CA LEU A 80 -1.09 -1.54 -0.74
C LEU A 80 -2.40 -2.25 -1.08
N ALA A 81 -2.34 -3.35 -1.80
CA ALA A 81 -3.53 -4.10 -2.18
C ALA A 81 -3.43 -5.58 -1.81
N SER A 82 -4.48 -6.14 -1.24
CA SER A 82 -4.49 -7.54 -0.80
C SER A 82 -5.83 -8.23 -1.09
N PRO A 83 -5.82 -9.51 -1.46
CA PRO A 83 -7.03 -10.31 -1.36
C PRO A 83 -7.34 -10.59 0.11
N VAL A 84 -8.62 -10.81 0.40
CA VAL A 84 -9.08 -11.23 1.75
C VAL A 84 -8.93 -12.73 1.91
N HIS A 85 -8.11 -13.13 2.88
CA HIS A 85 -7.96 -14.52 3.33
C HIS A 85 -8.36 -14.59 4.80
N TYR A 86 -9.38 -15.40 5.14
CA TYR A 86 -9.85 -15.58 6.54
C TYR A 86 -10.11 -14.24 7.27
N ALA A 87 -10.79 -13.32 6.60
CA ALA A 87 -11.11 -11.98 7.11
C ALA A 87 -9.87 -11.10 7.46
N GLY A 88 -8.72 -11.43 6.93
CA GLY A 88 -7.49 -10.66 7.02
C GLY A 88 -6.84 -10.48 5.65
N ILE A 89 -5.74 -9.77 5.57
CA ILE A 89 -4.93 -9.71 4.35
C ILE A 89 -4.26 -11.07 4.09
N SER A 90 -3.82 -11.33 2.85
CA SER A 90 -3.10 -12.56 2.54
C SER A 90 -1.85 -12.70 3.41
N GLY A 91 -1.51 -13.93 3.79
CA GLY A 91 -0.29 -14.18 4.58
C GLY A 91 0.98 -13.71 3.89
N ALA A 92 1.04 -13.79 2.56
CA ALA A 92 2.15 -13.26 1.77
C ALA A 92 2.24 -11.73 1.88
N MET A 93 1.10 -11.03 1.80
CA MET A 93 1.05 -9.57 1.97
C MET A 93 1.44 -9.14 3.38
N SER A 94 0.97 -9.85 4.42
CA SER A 94 1.36 -9.57 5.80
C SER A 94 2.87 -9.73 5.99
N ALA A 95 3.43 -10.86 5.54
CA ALA A 95 4.86 -11.13 5.63
C ALA A 95 5.71 -10.10 4.85
N PHE A 96 5.21 -9.66 3.70
CA PHE A 96 5.85 -8.61 2.91
C PHE A 96 5.81 -7.25 3.64
N CYS A 97 4.64 -6.82 4.11
CA CYS A 97 4.48 -5.55 4.82
C CYS A 97 5.30 -5.50 6.10
N ASP A 98 5.31 -6.58 6.91
CA ASP A 98 6.12 -6.64 8.13
C ASP A 98 7.60 -6.39 7.85
N ARG A 99 8.12 -6.93 6.75
CA ARG A 99 9.52 -6.72 6.36
C ARG A 99 9.74 -5.34 5.75
N LEU A 100 8.83 -4.89 4.89
CA LEU A 100 8.92 -3.62 4.19
C LEU A 100 8.95 -2.45 5.18
N PHE A 101 7.96 -2.40 6.07
CA PHE A 101 7.83 -1.29 7.02
C PHE A 101 8.79 -1.38 8.20
N TYR A 102 9.31 -2.56 8.52
CA TYR A 102 10.34 -2.69 9.54
C TYR A 102 11.73 -2.33 9.03
N ALA A 103 12.02 -2.56 7.76
CA ALA A 103 13.33 -2.28 7.17
C ALA A 103 13.50 -0.83 6.69
N SER A 104 12.40 -0.14 6.38
CA SER A 104 12.43 1.26 5.95
C SER A 104 12.38 2.21 7.14
N ASP A 105 12.98 3.40 7.00
CA ASP A 105 12.82 4.51 7.95
C ASP A 105 11.42 5.18 7.88
N GLY A 106 10.51 4.55 7.14
CA GLY A 106 9.19 5.05 6.81
C GLY A 106 9.23 6.13 5.72
N TRP A 107 8.06 6.36 5.15
CA TRP A 107 7.88 7.34 4.07
C TRP A 107 6.92 8.43 4.53
N ALA A 108 7.23 9.05 5.66
CA ALA A 108 6.41 10.10 6.27
C ALA A 108 6.02 11.15 5.23
N ASN A 109 4.76 11.57 5.27
CA ASN A 109 4.13 12.53 4.36
C ASN A 109 3.96 12.06 2.89
N LYS A 110 4.41 10.86 2.50
CA LYS A 110 3.98 10.27 1.22
C LYS A 110 2.60 9.63 1.39
N PRO A 111 1.60 9.95 0.55
CA PRO A 111 0.26 9.36 0.66
C PRO A 111 0.28 7.86 0.43
N CYS A 112 -0.56 7.14 1.15
CA CYS A 112 -0.76 5.72 0.94
C CYS A 112 -2.25 5.37 0.82
N ALA A 113 -2.62 4.56 -0.16
CA ALA A 113 -3.94 3.96 -0.26
C ALA A 113 -3.88 2.47 0.06
N CYS A 114 -4.95 1.96 0.68
CA CYS A 114 -5.12 0.55 0.97
C CYS A 114 -6.35 0.02 0.25
N VAL A 115 -6.22 -1.11 -0.44
CA VAL A 115 -7.27 -1.72 -1.26
C VAL A 115 -7.41 -3.19 -0.90
N VAL A 116 -8.62 -3.69 -0.84
CA VAL A 116 -8.87 -5.12 -0.61
C VAL A 116 -9.83 -5.69 -1.65
N SER A 117 -9.64 -6.95 -2.00
CA SER A 117 -10.54 -7.69 -2.88
C SER A 117 -11.07 -8.93 -2.19
N ALA A 118 -12.37 -9.21 -2.28
CA ALA A 118 -12.97 -10.39 -1.70
C ALA A 118 -14.11 -10.94 -2.56
N ARG A 119 -14.37 -12.22 -2.45
CA ARG A 119 -15.58 -12.80 -3.03
C ARG A 119 -16.85 -12.32 -2.31
N ARG A 120 -16.78 -12.12 -0.96
CA ARG A 120 -17.97 -11.80 -0.15
C ARG A 120 -17.66 -10.95 1.08
N ALA A 121 -17.17 -11.54 2.16
CA ALA A 121 -17.05 -10.92 3.48
C ALA A 121 -15.59 -10.81 3.95
N GLY A 122 -15.37 -10.05 5.05
CA GLY A 122 -14.06 -9.89 5.67
C GLY A 122 -13.25 -8.69 5.16
N THR A 123 -13.80 -7.91 4.25
CA THR A 123 -13.13 -6.77 3.63
C THR A 123 -12.75 -5.68 4.63
N THR A 124 -13.67 -5.28 5.52
CA THR A 124 -13.39 -4.25 6.52
C THR A 124 -12.28 -4.66 7.48
N ALA A 125 -12.31 -5.90 7.99
CA ALA A 125 -11.27 -6.40 8.88
C ALA A 125 -9.89 -6.48 8.21
N ALA A 126 -9.85 -6.89 6.95
CA ALA A 126 -8.61 -6.90 6.17
C ALA A 126 -8.11 -5.48 5.88
N LEU A 127 -9.01 -4.55 5.57
CA LEU A 127 -8.68 -3.13 5.37
C LEU A 127 -8.13 -2.51 6.65
N ASP A 128 -8.76 -2.76 7.80
CA ASP A 128 -8.30 -2.29 9.12
C ASP A 128 -6.90 -2.81 9.46
N GLN A 129 -6.59 -4.04 9.06
CA GLN A 129 -5.24 -4.58 9.21
C GLN A 129 -4.23 -3.83 8.33
N LEU A 130 -4.59 -3.59 7.07
CA LEU A 130 -3.67 -3.01 6.07
C LEU A 130 -3.34 -1.55 6.36
N VAL A 131 -4.31 -0.75 6.78
CA VAL A 131 -4.12 0.69 7.03
C VAL A 131 -3.19 0.99 8.21
N LYS A 132 -2.94 0.03 9.11
CA LYS A 132 -2.05 0.21 10.26
C LYS A 132 -0.59 0.44 9.84
N TYR A 133 -0.16 -0.14 8.72
CA TYR A 133 1.21 0.03 8.22
C TYR A 133 1.51 1.49 7.82
N PRO A 134 0.72 2.13 6.95
CA PRO A 134 0.96 3.55 6.65
C PRO A 134 0.71 4.47 7.85
N MET A 135 -0.26 4.17 8.71
CA MET A 135 -0.55 5.02 9.88
C MET A 135 0.63 5.09 10.85
N ILE A 136 1.26 3.95 11.20
CA ILE A 136 2.43 3.95 12.10
C ILE A 136 3.64 4.64 11.47
N SER A 137 3.67 4.74 10.14
CA SER A 137 4.75 5.33 9.36
C SER A 137 4.53 6.83 9.05
N ASN A 138 3.55 7.47 9.70
CA ASN A 138 3.18 8.88 9.49
C ASN A 138 2.88 9.20 8.01
N MET A 139 2.26 8.25 7.29
CA MET A 139 1.81 8.43 5.91
C MET A 139 0.33 8.83 5.91
N PRO A 140 -0.08 9.87 5.18
CA PRO A 140 -1.49 10.19 4.99
C PRO A 140 -2.23 9.03 4.30
N VAL A 141 -3.24 8.46 4.97
CA VAL A 141 -4.08 7.41 4.37
C VAL A 141 -5.15 8.06 3.50
N VAL A 142 -5.15 7.71 2.22
CA VAL A 142 -6.09 8.27 1.25
C VAL A 142 -7.40 7.52 1.31
N SER A 143 -8.50 8.25 1.47
CA SER A 143 -9.85 7.72 1.42
C SER A 143 -10.48 7.84 0.03
N SER A 144 -11.53 7.06 -0.20
CA SER A 144 -12.43 7.18 -1.33
C SER A 144 -13.83 7.59 -0.86
N GLN A 145 -14.82 7.50 -1.74
CA GLN A 145 -16.23 7.75 -1.42
C GLN A 145 -16.87 6.63 -0.58
N TYR A 146 -16.21 5.45 -0.54
CA TYR A 146 -16.56 4.29 0.27
C TYR A 146 -15.28 3.58 0.68
N TRP A 147 -15.38 2.53 1.51
CA TRP A 147 -14.20 1.73 1.84
C TRP A 147 -13.58 1.13 0.57
N PRO A 148 -12.26 1.26 0.37
CA PRO A 148 -11.58 0.81 -0.85
C PRO A 148 -11.56 -0.72 -0.98
N MET A 149 -12.62 -1.26 -1.55
CA MET A 149 -12.78 -2.70 -1.78
C MET A 149 -13.46 -2.98 -3.11
N VAL A 150 -13.19 -4.16 -3.65
CA VAL A 150 -13.89 -4.74 -4.79
C VAL A 150 -14.35 -6.15 -4.48
N HIS A 151 -15.42 -6.59 -5.14
CA HIS A 151 -15.99 -7.92 -4.94
C HIS A 151 -15.98 -8.74 -6.22
N GLY A 152 -15.59 -10.00 -6.11
CA GLY A 152 -15.57 -10.97 -7.20
C GLY A 152 -14.80 -12.22 -6.79
N ALA A 153 -15.18 -13.37 -7.35
CA ALA A 153 -14.43 -14.62 -7.24
C ALA A 153 -13.34 -14.73 -8.31
N ARG A 154 -13.54 -14.03 -9.44
CA ARG A 154 -12.65 -13.97 -10.60
C ARG A 154 -12.54 -12.52 -11.10
N PRO A 155 -11.53 -12.21 -11.91
CA PRO A 155 -11.38 -10.86 -12.51
C PRO A 155 -12.62 -10.37 -13.25
N GLU A 156 -13.32 -11.28 -13.96
CA GLU A 156 -14.52 -10.96 -14.72
C GLU A 156 -15.70 -10.55 -13.83
N ASP A 157 -15.76 -11.10 -12.59
CA ASP A 157 -16.77 -10.69 -11.61
C ASP A 157 -16.46 -9.27 -11.09
N VAL A 158 -15.18 -8.98 -10.80
CA VAL A 158 -14.74 -7.64 -10.38
C VAL A 158 -15.02 -6.60 -11.45
N ALA A 159 -14.89 -6.96 -12.73
CA ALA A 159 -15.23 -6.08 -13.84
C ALA A 159 -16.74 -5.69 -13.87
N GLN A 160 -17.59 -6.43 -13.16
CA GLN A 160 -19.03 -6.16 -13.02
C GLN A 160 -19.36 -5.46 -11.68
N ASP A 161 -18.40 -5.30 -10.77
CA ASP A 161 -18.56 -4.56 -9.52
C ASP A 161 -18.46 -3.04 -9.78
N GLU A 162 -19.52 -2.46 -10.31
CA GLU A 162 -19.57 -1.05 -10.72
C GLU A 162 -19.25 -0.10 -9.56
N GLU A 163 -19.76 -0.39 -8.35
CA GLU A 163 -19.50 0.42 -7.15
C GLU A 163 -18.04 0.30 -6.70
N GLY A 164 -17.50 -0.91 -6.67
CA GLY A 164 -16.09 -1.16 -6.33
C GLY A 164 -15.15 -0.47 -7.32
N LEU A 165 -15.39 -0.60 -8.62
CA LEU A 165 -14.58 0.07 -9.65
C LEU A 165 -14.73 1.61 -9.59
N GLN A 166 -15.93 2.14 -9.33
CA GLN A 166 -16.11 3.57 -9.10
C GLN A 166 -15.31 4.05 -7.87
N THR A 167 -15.30 3.25 -6.81
CA THR A 167 -14.53 3.51 -5.59
C THR A 167 -13.03 3.55 -5.90
N MET A 168 -12.52 2.64 -6.74
CA MET A 168 -11.12 2.64 -7.19
C MET A 168 -10.78 3.90 -8.01
N ARG A 169 -11.64 4.29 -8.94
CA ARG A 169 -11.44 5.51 -9.74
C ARG A 169 -11.42 6.78 -8.88
N THR A 170 -12.32 6.86 -7.90
CA THR A 170 -12.35 7.99 -6.96
C THR A 170 -11.10 8.02 -6.08
N LEU A 171 -10.66 6.85 -5.58
CA LEU A 171 -9.43 6.72 -4.81
C LEU A 171 -8.21 7.22 -5.60
N ALA A 172 -8.09 6.83 -6.85
CA ALA A 172 -7.00 7.27 -7.74
C ALA A 172 -6.99 8.79 -7.96
N ARG A 173 -8.17 9.41 -8.15
CA ARG A 173 -8.30 10.87 -8.26
C ARG A 173 -7.91 11.57 -6.97
N ASN A 174 -8.37 11.06 -5.82
CA ASN A 174 -8.02 11.61 -4.50
C ASN A 174 -6.51 11.49 -4.23
N MET A 175 -5.88 10.38 -4.60
CA MET A 175 -4.42 10.22 -4.52
C MET A 175 -3.70 11.27 -5.36
N THR A 176 -4.11 11.44 -6.61
CA THR A 176 -3.51 12.45 -7.51
C THR A 176 -3.64 13.85 -6.94
N PHE A 177 -4.82 14.20 -6.41
CA PHE A 177 -5.06 15.50 -5.78
C PHE A 177 -4.16 15.70 -4.56
N LEU A 178 -4.11 14.71 -3.68
CA LEU A 178 -3.32 14.80 -2.43
C LEU A 178 -1.81 14.86 -2.71
N MET A 179 -1.30 14.07 -3.65
CA MET A 179 0.11 14.15 -4.05
C MET A 179 0.48 15.54 -4.56
N LYS A 180 -0.35 16.13 -5.44
CA LYS A 180 -0.13 17.49 -5.95
C LYS A 180 -0.20 18.52 -4.85
N SER A 181 -1.16 18.39 -3.92
CA SER A 181 -1.32 19.29 -2.78
C SER A 181 -0.13 19.23 -1.82
N ILE A 182 0.37 18.02 -1.53
CA ILE A 182 1.56 17.83 -0.68
C ILE A 182 2.81 18.42 -1.36
N ALA A 183 2.98 18.18 -2.65
CA ALA A 183 4.12 18.75 -3.40
C ALA A 183 4.10 20.28 -3.36
N LEU A 184 2.95 20.90 -3.62
CA LEU A 184 2.77 22.34 -3.52
C LEU A 184 2.97 22.85 -2.10
N GLY A 185 2.41 22.18 -1.10
CA GLY A 185 2.57 22.51 0.32
C GLY A 185 4.03 22.43 0.77
N LYS A 186 4.74 21.39 0.33
CA LYS A 186 6.17 21.23 0.60
C LYS A 186 7.01 22.36 0.01
N GLU A 187 6.70 22.78 -1.21
CA GLU A 187 7.38 23.90 -1.87
C GLU A 187 7.12 25.24 -1.14
N GLN A 188 5.89 25.47 -0.72
CA GLN A 188 5.44 26.71 -0.15
C GLN A 188 5.79 26.86 1.35
N PHE A 189 5.69 25.80 2.13
CA PHE A 189 5.74 25.82 3.61
C PHE A 189 6.78 24.86 4.20
N GLY A 190 7.43 24.02 3.38
CA GLY A 190 8.22 22.90 3.87
C GLY A 190 7.35 21.73 4.35
N LEU A 191 7.99 20.66 4.80
CA LEU A 191 7.32 19.56 5.48
C LEU A 191 7.20 19.85 6.98
N PRO A 192 6.22 19.24 7.68
CA PRO A 192 6.13 19.34 9.14
C PRO A 192 7.45 18.93 9.82
N GLU A 193 7.80 19.64 10.88
CA GLU A 193 8.98 19.33 11.69
C GLU A 193 8.84 17.91 12.28
N LYS A 194 9.91 17.14 12.23
CA LYS A 194 9.96 15.80 12.80
C LYS A 194 10.49 15.88 14.23
N GLU A 195 9.62 15.70 15.22
CA GLU A 195 10.05 15.53 16.60
C GLU A 195 10.83 14.22 16.79
N GLU A 196 11.73 14.22 17.77
CA GLU A 196 12.38 13.00 18.23
C GLU A 196 11.35 12.08 18.89
N ARG A 197 11.32 10.82 18.47
CA ARG A 197 10.32 9.86 18.96
C ARG A 197 10.59 9.49 20.42
N ILE A 198 9.65 9.79 21.30
CA ILE A 198 9.63 9.29 22.68
C ILE A 198 9.01 7.91 22.70
N ALA A 199 9.79 6.89 23.03
CA ALA A 199 9.30 5.53 23.17
C ALA A 199 8.83 5.24 24.59
N THR A 200 7.59 4.79 24.73
CA THR A 200 7.06 4.34 26.03
C THR A 200 7.55 2.94 26.34
N HIS A 201 8.14 2.79 27.53
CA HIS A 201 8.56 1.49 28.06
C HIS A 201 7.81 1.20 29.37
N PHE A 202 6.97 0.16 29.38
CA PHE A 202 6.10 -0.17 30.52
C PHE A 202 6.78 -1.03 31.61
N ILE A 203 7.96 -1.60 31.31
CA ILE A 203 8.74 -2.37 32.29
C ILE A 203 9.65 -1.39 33.04
N ARG A 204 9.46 -1.30 34.35
CA ARG A 204 10.22 -0.41 35.26
C ARG A 204 11.00 -1.25 36.26
#